data_d6df536f462fda12dee050e5545a8d71
#
_entry.id   d6df536f462fda12dee050e5545a8d71
#
_cell.length_a   1.000
_cell.length_b   1.000
_cell.length_c   1.000
_cell.angle_alpha   90.00
_cell.angle_beta   90.00
_cell.angle_gamma   90.00
#
_symmetry.space_group_name_H-M   'P 1'
#
loop_
_entity.id
_entity.type
_entity.pdbx_description
1 polymer ?
#
loop_
_entity_poly.entity_id
_entity_poly.type
_entity_poly.pdbx_seq_one_letter_code
_entity_poly.pdbx_strand_id
1 'polypeptide(L)'
;AYLGGPLVGQALSLLSEHMPSVDTRVAAIFRRGQPIIPSGDTVIETDDEVFFIAAREHITAVMGELRKAEKPFRRVIIAGGGNIGARLAAATENSYDVRIMELNPQRAQTLADQLNSAVVIQGSATDRELLLEENIDQCDAFCAVTDDDEINVMSSLMAKRLGVRQVITLIGKT
;
A
#
# COMPACT_ATOMS: atom_id res chain seq x y z
N ALA A 1 -6.68 -15.82 -4.85
CA ALA A 1 -7.95 -15.29 -5.42
C ALA A 1 -8.86 -14.81 -4.28
N TYR A 2 -9.66 -13.77 -4.49
CA TYR A 2 -10.54 -13.23 -3.45
C TYR A 2 -12.02 -13.49 -3.76
N LEU A 3 -12.85 -13.56 -2.72
CA LEU A 3 -14.29 -13.75 -2.87
C LEU A 3 -14.91 -12.60 -3.69
N GLY A 4 -15.60 -12.95 -4.80
CA GLY A 4 -16.18 -11.97 -5.74
C GLY A 4 -15.20 -11.46 -6.81
N GLY A 5 -13.99 -12.03 -6.91
CA GLY A 5 -13.08 -11.76 -8.03
C GLY A 5 -13.64 -12.29 -9.34
N PRO A 6 -13.41 -11.60 -10.47
CA PRO A 6 -13.99 -11.96 -11.77
C PRO A 6 -13.71 -13.41 -12.20
N LEU A 7 -12.53 -13.93 -11.84
CA LEU A 7 -12.11 -15.29 -12.21
C LEU A 7 -12.46 -16.37 -11.18
N VAL A 8 -12.96 -15.99 -9.99
CA VAL A 8 -13.37 -16.97 -8.98
C VAL A 8 -14.65 -17.67 -9.43
N GLY A 9 -14.63 -19.00 -9.44
CA GLY A 9 -15.70 -19.83 -9.96
C GLY A 9 -15.64 -20.07 -11.47
N GLN A 10 -14.61 -19.53 -12.17
CA GLN A 10 -14.42 -19.74 -13.61
C GLN A 10 -13.33 -20.78 -13.88
N ALA A 11 -13.51 -21.54 -14.97
CA ALA A 11 -12.49 -22.46 -15.46
C ALA A 11 -11.35 -21.70 -16.16
N LEU A 12 -10.12 -22.19 -16.06
CA LEU A 12 -8.95 -21.57 -16.67
C LEU A 12 -9.05 -21.45 -18.20
N SER A 13 -9.78 -22.31 -18.86
CA SER A 13 -10.05 -22.23 -20.32
C SER A 13 -10.74 -20.91 -20.71
N LEU A 14 -11.50 -20.30 -19.82
CA LEU A 14 -12.20 -19.03 -20.04
C LEU A 14 -11.31 -17.80 -19.83
N LEU A 15 -10.07 -17.99 -19.39
CA LEU A 15 -9.14 -16.89 -19.11
C LEU A 15 -8.90 -16.01 -20.34
N SER A 16 -8.75 -16.62 -21.50
CA SER A 16 -8.56 -15.91 -22.78
C SER A 16 -9.80 -15.13 -23.24
N GLU A 17 -10.99 -15.53 -22.81
CA GLU A 17 -12.22 -14.80 -23.11
C GLU A 17 -12.35 -13.55 -22.24
N HIS A 18 -11.92 -13.64 -20.96
CA HIS A 18 -11.92 -12.50 -20.02
C HIS A 18 -10.83 -11.48 -20.35
N MET A 19 -9.70 -11.95 -20.88
CA MET A 19 -8.54 -11.11 -21.18
C MET A 19 -8.02 -11.36 -22.61
N PRO A 20 -8.80 -11.02 -23.66
CA PRO A 20 -8.48 -11.40 -25.05
C PRO A 20 -7.18 -10.76 -25.59
N SER A 21 -6.76 -9.65 -25.02
CA SER A 21 -5.52 -8.94 -25.42
C SER A 21 -4.32 -9.26 -24.53
N VAL A 22 -4.45 -10.22 -23.59
CA VAL A 22 -3.41 -10.53 -22.61
C VAL A 22 -2.93 -11.96 -22.81
N ASP A 23 -1.70 -12.12 -23.29
CA ASP A 23 -1.06 -13.43 -23.31
C ASP A 23 -0.59 -13.75 -21.89
N THR A 24 -1.32 -14.63 -21.22
CA THR A 24 -1.04 -15.07 -19.87
C THR A 24 -1.30 -16.57 -19.73
N ARG A 25 -0.53 -17.19 -18.84
CA ARG A 25 -0.66 -18.62 -18.53
C ARG A 25 -0.55 -18.85 -17.04
N VAL A 26 -1.47 -19.62 -16.47
CA VAL A 26 -1.37 -20.09 -15.09
C VAL A 26 -0.32 -21.19 -15.01
N ALA A 27 0.70 -20.97 -14.19
CA ALA A 27 1.81 -21.91 -14.00
C ALA A 27 1.55 -22.92 -12.87
N ALA A 28 0.90 -22.48 -11.79
CA ALA A 28 0.58 -23.31 -10.63
C ALA A 28 -0.59 -22.70 -9.85
N ILE A 29 -1.31 -23.54 -9.12
CA ILE A 29 -2.31 -23.13 -8.13
C ILE A 29 -2.01 -23.86 -6.84
N PHE A 30 -2.05 -23.14 -5.72
CA PHE A 30 -2.02 -23.76 -4.39
C PHE A 30 -3.37 -23.51 -3.73
N ARG A 31 -4.02 -24.60 -3.34
CA ARG A 31 -5.31 -24.60 -2.63
C ARG A 31 -5.10 -25.20 -1.26
N ARG A 32 -5.32 -24.41 -0.20
CA ARG A 32 -5.11 -24.83 1.20
C ARG A 32 -3.72 -25.44 1.43
N GLY A 33 -2.69 -24.83 0.79
CA GLY A 33 -1.29 -25.28 0.88
C GLY A 33 -0.94 -26.52 0.02
N GLN A 34 -1.90 -27.07 -0.76
CA GLN A 34 -1.65 -28.19 -1.66
C GLN A 34 -1.50 -27.72 -3.10
N PRO A 35 -0.46 -28.16 -3.83
CA PRO A 35 -0.29 -27.80 -5.23
C PRO A 35 -1.32 -28.50 -6.11
N ILE A 36 -1.89 -27.75 -7.05
CA ILE A 36 -2.79 -28.24 -8.09
C ILE A 36 -2.09 -27.98 -9.43
N ILE A 37 -1.99 -29.00 -10.27
CA ILE A 37 -1.53 -28.83 -11.64
C ILE A 37 -2.69 -28.21 -12.46
N PRO A 38 -2.54 -26.98 -12.97
CA PRO A 38 -3.62 -26.32 -13.66
C PRO A 38 -3.89 -27.00 -15.02
N SER A 39 -5.15 -27.26 -15.30
CA SER A 39 -5.67 -27.68 -16.61
C SER A 39 -6.76 -26.70 -17.07
N GLY A 40 -7.19 -26.78 -18.33
CA GLY A 40 -8.26 -25.92 -18.85
C GLY A 40 -9.54 -25.98 -18.02
N ASP A 41 -9.86 -27.13 -17.45
CA ASP A 41 -11.08 -27.36 -16.65
C ASP A 41 -10.89 -27.01 -15.15
N THR A 42 -9.68 -26.61 -14.75
CA THR A 42 -9.44 -26.22 -13.37
C THR A 42 -10.20 -24.94 -13.05
N VAL A 43 -11.09 -25.02 -12.05
CA VAL A 43 -11.85 -23.86 -11.55
C VAL A 43 -11.06 -23.18 -10.45
N ILE A 44 -10.92 -21.84 -10.55
CA ILE A 44 -10.32 -21.03 -9.49
C ILE A 44 -11.30 -20.88 -8.35
N GLU A 45 -10.88 -21.23 -7.13
CA GLU A 45 -11.66 -21.05 -5.91
C GLU A 45 -11.17 -19.84 -5.09
N THR A 46 -12.03 -19.39 -4.16
CA THR A 46 -11.65 -18.40 -3.17
C THR A 46 -10.47 -18.90 -2.35
N ASP A 47 -9.53 -18.00 -2.04
CA ASP A 47 -8.29 -18.25 -1.30
C ASP A 47 -7.25 -19.12 -2.03
N ASP A 48 -7.47 -19.47 -3.30
CA ASP A 48 -6.40 -20.04 -4.12
C ASP A 48 -5.25 -19.05 -4.29
N GLU A 49 -4.03 -19.54 -4.12
CA GLU A 49 -2.81 -18.83 -4.54
C GLU A 49 -2.52 -19.22 -5.99
N VAL A 50 -2.70 -18.26 -6.90
CA VAL A 50 -2.55 -18.48 -8.34
C VAL A 50 -1.24 -17.87 -8.82
N PHE A 51 -0.38 -18.69 -9.40
CA PHE A 51 0.86 -18.28 -10.03
C PHE A 51 0.68 -18.22 -11.53
N PHE A 52 0.96 -17.10 -12.13
CA PHE A 52 0.82 -16.90 -13.58
C PHE A 52 2.09 -16.30 -14.19
N ILE A 53 2.23 -16.52 -15.49
CA ILE A 53 3.29 -15.95 -16.33
C ILE A 53 2.61 -15.05 -17.35
N ALA A 54 3.07 -13.81 -17.43
CA ALA A 54 2.60 -12.83 -18.41
C ALA A 54 3.75 -11.91 -18.83
N ALA A 55 3.64 -11.25 -19.97
CA ALA A 55 4.53 -10.17 -20.34
C ALA A 55 4.44 -9.03 -19.30
N ARG A 56 5.55 -8.35 -19.07
CA ARG A 56 5.66 -7.31 -18.02
C ARG A 56 4.56 -6.24 -18.14
N GLU A 57 4.23 -5.85 -19.34
CA GLU A 57 3.18 -4.87 -19.66
C GLU A 57 1.77 -5.36 -19.30
N HIS A 58 1.55 -6.67 -19.24
CA HIS A 58 0.25 -7.28 -18.96
C HIS A 58 0.05 -7.67 -17.49
N ILE A 59 1.10 -7.65 -16.66
CA ILE A 59 1.03 -8.09 -15.24
C ILE A 59 -0.07 -7.35 -14.47
N THR A 60 -0.17 -6.03 -14.66
CA THR A 60 -1.17 -5.20 -13.96
C THR A 60 -2.60 -5.60 -14.33
N ALA A 61 -2.85 -5.90 -15.61
CA ALA A 61 -4.17 -6.34 -16.09
C ALA A 61 -4.54 -7.69 -15.45
N VAL A 62 -3.62 -8.68 -15.50
CA VAL A 62 -3.84 -10.00 -14.90
C VAL A 62 -4.07 -9.92 -13.38
N MET A 63 -3.32 -9.06 -12.69
CA MET A 63 -3.50 -8.85 -11.26
C MET A 63 -4.87 -8.24 -10.94
N GLY A 64 -5.40 -7.38 -11.82
CA GLY A 64 -6.74 -6.79 -11.66
C GLY A 64 -7.85 -7.83 -11.69
N GLU A 65 -7.71 -8.89 -12.49
CA GLU A 65 -8.69 -9.97 -12.57
C GLU A 65 -8.65 -10.94 -11.38
N LEU A 66 -7.48 -11.10 -10.76
CA LEU A 66 -7.27 -12.03 -9.65
C LEU A 66 -7.38 -11.39 -8.27
N ARG A 67 -7.15 -10.10 -8.17
CA ARG A 67 -7.22 -9.33 -6.93
C ARG A 67 -8.33 -8.30 -7.00
N LYS A 68 -8.94 -8.03 -5.85
CA LYS A 68 -9.79 -6.85 -5.71
C LYS A 68 -8.97 -5.63 -6.12
N ALA A 69 -9.48 -4.84 -7.08
CA ALA A 69 -8.84 -3.60 -7.47
C ALA A 69 -8.71 -2.73 -6.20
N GLU A 70 -7.54 -2.70 -5.62
CA GLU A 70 -7.26 -1.81 -4.52
C GLU A 70 -7.30 -0.39 -5.07
N LYS A 71 -8.01 0.50 -4.35
CA LYS A 71 -7.96 1.92 -4.71
C LYS A 71 -6.49 2.33 -4.73
N PRO A 72 -6.02 3.03 -5.79
CA PRO A 72 -4.65 3.50 -5.82
C PRO A 72 -4.37 4.36 -4.60
N PHE A 73 -3.19 4.23 -4.04
CA PHE A 73 -2.74 5.11 -2.97
C PHE A 73 -2.69 6.53 -3.50
N ARG A 74 -3.28 7.46 -2.77
CA ARG A 74 -3.29 8.88 -3.13
C ARG A 74 -2.68 9.72 -2.02
N ARG A 75 -3.08 9.50 -0.78
CA ARG A 75 -2.65 10.29 0.37
C ARG A 75 -1.74 9.48 1.29
N VAL A 76 -0.60 10.07 1.62
CA VAL A 76 0.42 9.48 2.49
C VAL A 76 0.75 10.47 3.61
N ILE A 77 0.70 10.02 4.85
CA ILE A 77 1.21 10.79 6.00
C ILE A 77 2.52 10.16 6.45
N ILE A 78 3.55 10.98 6.59
CA ILE A 78 4.87 10.60 7.09
C ILE A 78 5.05 11.24 8.46
N ALA A 79 5.24 10.44 9.49
CA ALA A 79 5.55 10.88 10.85
C ALA A 79 7.06 10.86 11.06
N GLY A 80 7.64 12.03 11.25
CA GLY A 80 9.07 12.27 11.43
C GLY A 80 9.74 12.90 10.22
N GLY A 81 10.23 14.14 10.40
CA GLY A 81 10.92 14.91 9.38
C GLY A 81 12.46 14.75 9.41
N GLY A 82 12.95 13.66 9.98
CA GLY A 82 14.37 13.31 9.95
C GLY A 82 14.87 12.95 8.56
N ASN A 83 16.12 12.46 8.47
CA ASN A 83 16.74 12.13 7.19
C ASN A 83 15.93 11.13 6.35
N ILE A 84 15.29 10.15 6.99
CA ILE A 84 14.49 9.14 6.30
C ILE A 84 13.18 9.75 5.81
N GLY A 85 12.45 10.45 6.68
CA GLY A 85 11.17 11.06 6.33
C GLY A 85 11.29 12.15 5.27
N ALA A 86 12.30 13.02 5.38
CA ALA A 86 12.56 14.04 4.36
C ALA A 86 12.83 13.43 2.97
N ARG A 87 13.69 12.39 2.91
CA ARG A 87 13.98 11.69 1.65
C ARG A 87 12.76 10.94 1.10
N LEU A 88 11.97 10.34 1.97
CA LEU A 88 10.72 9.66 1.58
C LEU A 88 9.73 10.68 1.01
N ALA A 89 9.52 11.81 1.69
CA ALA A 89 8.65 12.87 1.22
C ALA A 89 9.09 13.39 -0.15
N ALA A 90 10.37 13.76 -0.31
CA ALA A 90 10.91 14.25 -1.57
C ALA A 90 10.81 13.23 -2.72
N ALA A 91 10.97 11.93 -2.43
CA ALA A 91 10.86 10.88 -3.44
C ALA A 91 9.42 10.60 -3.88
N THR A 92 8.43 10.95 -3.05
CA THR A 92 7.03 10.56 -3.25
C THR A 92 6.09 11.72 -3.53
N GLU A 93 6.46 12.96 -3.22
CA GLU A 93 5.61 14.16 -3.32
C GLU A 93 5.08 14.46 -4.73
N ASN A 94 5.77 14.03 -5.78
CA ASN A 94 5.31 14.20 -7.15
C ASN A 94 4.27 13.17 -7.59
N SER A 95 4.11 12.08 -6.83
CA SER A 95 3.22 10.96 -7.18
C SER A 95 2.03 10.83 -6.23
N TYR A 96 2.14 11.39 -5.04
CA TYR A 96 1.15 11.28 -3.97
C TYR A 96 0.88 12.63 -3.29
N ASP A 97 -0.29 12.80 -2.69
CA ASP A 97 -0.60 13.86 -1.72
C ASP A 97 0.13 13.53 -0.42
N VAL A 98 1.34 14.06 -0.26
CA VAL A 98 2.23 13.77 0.87
C VAL A 98 2.06 14.84 1.96
N ARG A 99 1.88 14.38 3.17
CA ARG A 99 1.93 15.21 4.38
C ARG A 99 3.01 14.68 5.30
N ILE A 100 3.88 15.57 5.79
CA ILE A 100 4.96 15.19 6.71
C ILE A 100 4.80 15.92 8.03
N MET A 101 4.76 15.17 9.12
CA MET A 101 4.64 15.70 10.47
C MET A 101 6.01 15.77 11.12
N GLU A 102 6.36 16.95 11.65
CA GLU A 102 7.62 17.19 12.34
C GLU A 102 7.36 17.97 13.63
N LEU A 103 7.90 17.46 14.75
CA LEU A 103 7.71 18.05 16.06
C LEU A 103 8.56 19.32 16.26
N ASN A 104 9.78 19.32 15.71
CA ASN A 104 10.71 20.43 15.84
C ASN A 104 10.35 21.54 14.84
N PRO A 105 10.03 22.79 15.32
CA PRO A 105 9.58 23.87 14.45
C PRO A 105 10.65 24.33 13.46
N GLN A 106 11.93 24.34 13.84
CA GLN A 106 13.02 24.76 12.94
C GLN A 106 13.21 23.75 11.80
N ARG A 107 13.09 22.45 12.13
CA ARG A 107 13.17 21.40 11.13
C ARG A 107 11.94 21.39 10.23
N ALA A 108 10.75 21.61 10.77
CA ALA A 108 9.53 21.76 9.97
C ALA A 108 9.66 22.91 8.97
N GLN A 109 10.18 24.05 9.37
CA GLN A 109 10.44 25.17 8.47
C GLN A 109 11.46 24.78 7.37
N THR A 110 12.56 24.13 7.75
CA THR A 110 13.57 23.68 6.78
C THR A 110 12.97 22.70 5.76
N LEU A 111 12.10 21.78 6.18
CA LEU A 111 11.40 20.87 5.29
C LEU A 111 10.46 21.59 4.34
N ALA A 112 9.73 22.60 4.84
CA ALA A 112 8.83 23.40 4.02
C ALA A 112 9.58 24.20 2.94
N ASP A 113 10.82 24.59 3.20
CA ASP A 113 11.68 25.27 2.23
C ASP A 113 12.29 24.29 1.19
N GLN A 114 12.42 23.02 1.53
CA GLN A 114 13.07 21.99 0.70
C GLN A 114 12.10 21.17 -0.15
N LEU A 115 10.88 20.97 0.32
CA LEU A 115 9.86 20.18 -0.36
C LEU A 115 9.03 21.09 -1.28
N ASN A 116 8.63 20.56 -2.42
CA ASN A 116 7.94 21.38 -3.45
C ASN A 116 6.42 21.23 -3.39
N SER A 117 5.93 20.03 -3.10
CA SER A 117 4.50 19.70 -3.15
C SER A 117 3.97 19.10 -1.84
N ALA A 118 4.86 18.55 -1.01
CA ALA A 118 4.46 17.97 0.26
C ALA A 118 4.05 19.06 1.27
N VAL A 119 2.98 18.80 2.01
CA VAL A 119 2.51 19.67 3.10
C VAL A 119 3.27 19.33 4.37
N VAL A 120 3.94 20.30 4.96
CA VAL A 120 4.65 20.13 6.23
C VAL A 120 3.76 20.59 7.38
N ILE A 121 3.56 19.70 8.35
CA ILE A 121 2.71 19.90 9.53
C ILE A 121 3.61 19.91 10.76
N GLN A 122 3.61 21.02 11.48
CA GLN A 122 4.31 21.09 12.77
C GLN A 122 3.45 20.49 13.86
N GLY A 123 3.89 19.39 14.45
CA GLY A 123 3.20 18.76 15.57
C GLY A 123 3.64 17.32 15.84
N SER A 124 3.07 16.75 16.88
CA SER A 124 3.34 15.37 17.26
C SER A 124 2.52 14.38 16.45
N ALA A 125 3.16 13.35 15.95
CA ALA A 125 2.48 12.24 15.27
C ALA A 125 1.63 11.36 16.24
N THR A 126 1.74 11.59 17.54
CA THR A 126 0.90 10.96 18.57
C THR A 126 -0.24 11.87 19.04
N ASP A 127 -0.38 13.06 18.47
CA ASP A 127 -1.50 13.96 18.74
C ASP A 127 -2.71 13.51 17.89
N ARG A 128 -3.70 12.96 18.59
CA ARG A 128 -4.93 12.44 17.97
C ARG A 128 -5.76 13.53 17.30
N GLU A 129 -5.85 14.70 17.91
CA GLU A 129 -6.66 15.80 17.40
C GLU A 129 -6.05 16.34 16.12
N LEU A 130 -4.75 16.55 16.10
CA LEU A 130 -4.01 16.96 14.92
C LEU A 130 -4.14 15.95 13.77
N LEU A 131 -4.05 14.64 14.06
CA LEU A 131 -4.25 13.61 13.05
C LEU A 131 -5.66 13.63 12.45
N LEU A 132 -6.69 13.91 13.25
CA LEU A 132 -8.06 14.04 12.77
C LEU A 132 -8.27 15.31 11.94
N GLU A 133 -7.69 16.44 12.34
CA GLU A 133 -7.71 17.69 11.56
C GLU A 133 -7.08 17.49 10.18
N GLU A 134 -6.04 16.65 10.10
CA GLU A 134 -5.38 16.29 8.84
C GLU A 134 -6.10 15.18 8.06
N ASN A 135 -7.32 14.79 8.47
CA ASN A 135 -8.15 13.77 7.83
C ASN A 135 -7.43 12.42 7.67
N ILE A 136 -6.84 11.94 8.75
CA ILE A 136 -6.11 10.67 8.75
C ILE A 136 -6.98 9.48 8.32
N ASP A 137 -8.29 9.53 8.54
CA ASP A 137 -9.27 8.51 8.13
C ASP A 137 -9.36 8.36 6.60
N GLN A 138 -8.94 9.38 5.84
CA GLN A 138 -8.85 9.36 4.38
C GLN A 138 -7.45 9.04 3.88
N CYS A 139 -6.52 8.76 4.79
CA CYS A 139 -5.14 8.44 4.46
C CYS A 139 -5.02 6.97 4.01
N ASP A 140 -4.34 6.76 2.88
CA ASP A 140 -4.11 5.42 2.35
C ASP A 140 -2.91 4.76 3.03
N ALA A 141 -1.85 5.52 3.34
CA ALA A 141 -0.67 5.01 4.01
C ALA A 141 -0.15 5.98 5.07
N PHE A 142 0.28 5.44 6.20
CA PHE A 142 0.96 6.15 7.27
C PHE A 142 2.34 5.54 7.50
N CYS A 143 3.39 6.35 7.43
CA CYS A 143 4.78 5.92 7.58
C CYS A 143 5.37 6.56 8.85
N ALA A 144 5.55 5.79 9.92
CA ALA A 144 6.22 6.23 11.13
C ALA A 144 7.73 5.99 11.02
N VAL A 145 8.49 7.06 10.89
CA VAL A 145 9.94 7.03 10.61
C VAL A 145 10.71 8.07 11.46
N THR A 146 10.24 8.31 12.66
CA THR A 146 10.98 9.13 13.65
C THR A 146 12.23 8.37 14.14
N ASP A 147 13.04 9.01 14.93
CA ASP A 147 14.20 8.43 15.61
C ASP A 147 13.84 7.72 16.94
N ASP A 148 12.55 7.67 17.28
CA ASP A 148 12.02 7.04 18.49
C ASP A 148 11.09 5.88 18.13
N ASP A 149 11.52 4.65 18.44
CA ASP A 149 10.78 3.42 18.13
C ASP A 149 9.42 3.36 18.87
N GLU A 150 9.33 3.88 20.09
CA GLU A 150 8.09 3.89 20.86
C GLU A 150 7.07 4.84 20.23
N ILE A 151 7.50 6.02 19.80
CA ILE A 151 6.66 6.96 19.05
C ILE A 151 6.23 6.35 17.73
N ASN A 152 7.12 5.67 17.02
CA ASN A 152 6.80 5.00 15.76
C ASN A 152 5.73 3.92 15.94
N VAL A 153 5.84 3.08 16.98
CA VAL A 153 4.84 2.06 17.28
C VAL A 153 3.51 2.70 17.71
N MET A 154 3.54 3.68 18.62
CA MET A 154 2.32 4.31 19.15
C MET A 154 1.56 5.06 18.06
N SER A 155 2.22 5.89 17.26
CA SER A 155 1.59 6.63 16.16
C SER A 155 1.03 5.69 15.09
N SER A 156 1.75 4.61 14.80
CA SER A 156 1.30 3.55 13.88
C SER A 156 0.03 2.86 14.35
N LEU A 157 -0.03 2.47 15.62
CA LEU A 157 -1.23 1.85 16.20
C LEU A 157 -2.41 2.83 16.22
N MET A 158 -2.16 4.12 16.51
CA MET A 158 -3.17 5.16 16.46
C MET A 158 -3.69 5.36 15.04
N ALA A 159 -2.80 5.51 14.05
CA ALA A 159 -3.17 5.64 12.65
C ALA A 159 -4.04 4.47 12.19
N LYS A 160 -3.67 3.23 12.56
CA LYS A 160 -4.46 2.04 12.24
C LYS A 160 -5.86 2.07 12.86
N ARG A 161 -5.97 2.49 14.12
CA ARG A 161 -7.28 2.64 14.81
C ARG A 161 -8.13 3.75 14.23
N LEU A 162 -7.52 4.78 13.67
CA LEU A 162 -8.21 5.89 13.00
C LEU A 162 -8.60 5.58 11.55
N GLY A 163 -8.33 4.37 11.05
CA GLY A 163 -8.84 3.88 9.77
C GLY A 163 -7.84 3.87 8.62
N VAL A 164 -6.56 4.20 8.86
CA VAL A 164 -5.54 4.14 7.80
C VAL A 164 -5.42 2.73 7.24
N ARG A 165 -5.41 2.63 5.93
CA ARG A 165 -5.43 1.36 5.21
C ARG A 165 -4.15 0.56 5.39
N GLN A 166 -3.00 1.22 5.25
CA GLN A 166 -1.68 0.61 5.41
C GLN A 166 -0.80 1.44 6.33
N VAL A 167 -0.09 0.77 7.22
CA VAL A 167 0.84 1.41 8.16
C VAL A 167 2.20 0.77 8.01
N ILE A 168 3.23 1.61 7.92
CA ILE A 168 4.64 1.22 7.83
C ILE A 168 5.35 1.83 9.03
N THR A 169 6.02 0.98 9.82
CA THR A 169 6.68 1.40 11.06
C THR A 169 8.17 1.08 10.96
N LEU A 170 8.99 2.10 11.10
CA LEU A 170 10.44 1.92 11.23
C LEU A 170 10.77 1.50 12.66
N ILE A 171 11.53 0.43 12.82
CA ILE A 171 12.09 -0.01 14.11
C ILE A 171 13.60 -0.12 13.93
N GLY A 172 14.34 0.58 14.78
CA GLY A 172 15.78 0.47 14.86
C GLY A 172 16.20 -0.90 15.40
N LYS A 173 17.35 -1.42 14.96
CA LYS A 173 17.97 -2.54 15.66
C LYS A 173 18.66 -2.00 16.91
N THR A 174 18.23 -2.44 18.06
CA THR A 174 19.02 -2.37 19.32
C THR A 174 20.23 -3.30 19.24
#